data_5137b454e3189ad9cd5d9413198f6dff
#
_entry.id   5137b454e3189ad9cd5d9413198f6dff
#
_cell.length_a   1.000
_cell.length_b   1.000
_cell.length_c   1.000
_cell.angle_alpha   90.00
_cell.angle_beta   90.00
_cell.angle_gamma   90.00
#
_symmetry.space_group_name_H-M   'P 1'
#
loop_
_entity.id
_entity.type
_entity.pdbx_description
1 polymer ?
#
loop_
_entity_poly.entity_id
_entity_poly.type
_entity_poly.pdbx_seq_one_letter_code
_entity_poly.pdbx_strand_id
1 'polypeptide(L)'
;MSKKLMLAAVLAGALAGAANLDKATAGSGPDVSHFTLSNGLEVVVVPDHRAPVVTHMIWYKVGAADETAGKSGLAHFLEHLMFKGTEKNPGASFSQDVNEIGGQENAFTSSDYTGFFQRVPREHLKEMMALEADRITGLVLTDEVVRPELNVVLEEQNMRVANNPGARLGEQMDAALYLNHPYGRPVIGWRHEIEKLDRDQALAFYRRFYTPNNAIVVVAGDVTADEVKADAEETYGKVPERTPSNPRQRPTEPAQEAPRTVTLADSRVEQPSVSRNYLVPSETSAKPGESEALEVLAHVLGTGEDCRLYRTLVVDKGIALSTGAYYSGTALDYGKFGFFGTPKPGVSLHQLEDGIDAVLDDVVQHGITADELDRAKNRLIADAVYAQDNQATLARWYGSALATGQTVDMVRGWPDRIHAVTADAVQQAARTWLDRRQSVTGYLVKSLQPQESHQESHS
;
A
#
# COMPACT_ATOMS: atom_id res chain seq x y z
N MET A 1 60.74 -45.59 24.84
CA MET A 1 60.90 -45.63 23.39
C MET A 1 59.55 -45.99 22.79
N SER A 2 58.80 -45.36 22.02
CA SER A 2 58.84 -44.08 21.34
C SER A 2 57.38 -43.83 20.88
N LYS A 3 56.77 -42.81 21.47
CA LYS A 3 55.48 -42.31 20.98
C LYS A 3 55.75 -41.31 19.83
N LYS A 4 55.85 -41.77 18.61
CA LYS A 4 55.86 -40.91 17.41
C LYS A 4 55.67 -41.85 16.23
N LEU A 5 54.41 -42.10 15.80
CA LEU A 5 53.95 -42.50 14.44
C LEU A 5 52.48 -42.84 14.51
N MET A 6 51.63 -41.79 14.67
CA MET A 6 50.22 -41.85 14.38
C MET A 6 49.68 -40.39 14.32
N LEU A 7 50.19 -39.65 13.35
CA LEU A 7 49.62 -38.32 13.02
C LEU A 7 49.98 -37.93 11.60
N ALA A 8 49.61 -38.76 10.64
CA ALA A 8 49.80 -38.45 9.21
C ALA A 8 48.83 -39.22 8.26
N ALA A 9 47.57 -39.43 8.70
CA ALA A 9 46.58 -40.10 7.84
C ALA A 9 45.16 -39.58 8.03
N VAL A 10 44.98 -38.31 8.41
CA VAL A 10 43.62 -37.64 8.52
C VAL A 10 43.60 -36.29 7.83
N LEU A 11 44.47 -36.00 6.89
CA LEU A 11 44.47 -34.71 6.16
C LEU A 11 44.45 -34.88 4.62
N ALA A 12 43.79 -35.93 4.11
CA ALA A 12 43.63 -36.16 2.67
C ALA A 12 42.19 -36.52 2.28
N GLY A 13 41.17 -36.15 3.08
CA GLY A 13 39.77 -36.45 2.84
C GLY A 13 38.80 -35.22 2.84
N ALA A 14 39.33 -34.00 2.81
CA ALA A 14 38.51 -32.78 2.94
C ALA A 14 38.70 -31.79 1.78
N LEU A 15 38.97 -32.28 0.57
CA LEU A 15 39.14 -31.40 -0.61
C LEU A 15 38.49 -31.98 -1.87
N ALA A 16 37.34 -32.66 -1.75
CA ALA A 16 36.53 -33.10 -2.89
C ALA A 16 35.02 -33.00 -2.61
N GLY A 17 34.58 -31.91 -1.97
CA GLY A 17 33.19 -31.64 -1.63
C GLY A 17 32.76 -30.19 -1.89
N ALA A 18 33.56 -29.43 -2.64
CA ALA A 18 33.24 -28.05 -2.99
C ALA A 18 33.04 -27.89 -4.50
N ALA A 19 32.05 -28.58 -5.04
CA ALA A 19 31.55 -28.29 -6.38
C ALA A 19 30.23 -29.02 -6.57
N ASN A 20 29.16 -28.37 -6.19
CA ASN A 20 27.79 -28.42 -6.74
C ASN A 20 26.87 -27.82 -5.69
N LEU A 21 27.06 -26.55 -5.36
CA LEU A 21 25.94 -25.67 -5.14
C LEU A 21 25.35 -25.50 -6.55
N ASP A 22 24.59 -26.52 -6.96
CA ASP A 22 23.65 -26.34 -8.04
C ASP A 22 22.92 -25.02 -7.79
N LYS A 23 22.94 -24.18 -8.84
CA LYS A 23 22.04 -23.06 -8.96
C LYS A 23 20.68 -23.53 -8.44
N ALA A 24 20.32 -23.14 -7.24
CA ALA A 24 18.94 -23.12 -6.85
C ALA A 24 18.29 -22.33 -7.99
N THR A 25 17.66 -23.03 -8.90
CA THR A 25 16.72 -22.44 -9.85
C THR A 25 15.86 -21.57 -8.98
N ALA A 26 15.87 -20.28 -9.23
CA ALA A 26 14.96 -19.32 -8.61
C ALA A 26 13.61 -20.00 -8.63
N GLY A 27 13.12 -20.39 -7.46
CA GLY A 27 11.94 -21.20 -7.34
C GLY A 27 10.83 -20.43 -8.02
N SER A 28 10.20 -21.06 -8.99
CA SER A 28 8.96 -20.54 -9.54
C SER A 28 8.10 -20.15 -8.36
N GLY A 29 7.73 -18.86 -8.25
CA GLY A 29 6.79 -18.38 -7.23
C GLY A 29 5.53 -19.27 -7.23
N PRO A 30 4.62 -19.12 -6.27
CA PRO A 30 3.45 -19.97 -6.16
C PRO A 30 2.75 -20.11 -7.51
N ASP A 31 2.22 -21.30 -7.81
CA ASP A 31 1.48 -21.58 -9.05
C ASP A 31 0.16 -20.80 -9.02
N VAL A 32 0.18 -19.57 -9.50
CA VAL A 32 -0.97 -18.64 -9.48
C VAL A 32 -1.80 -18.85 -10.74
N SER A 33 -3.05 -19.17 -10.58
CA SER A 33 -4.04 -19.23 -11.66
C SER A 33 -4.83 -17.91 -11.75
N HIS A 34 -5.11 -17.47 -12.98
CA HIS A 34 -5.90 -16.26 -13.26
C HIS A 34 -6.90 -16.55 -14.36
N PHE A 35 -8.17 -16.26 -14.14
CA PHE A 35 -9.24 -16.42 -15.12
C PHE A 35 -10.34 -15.37 -14.90
N THR A 36 -11.21 -15.19 -15.89
CA THR A 36 -12.33 -14.25 -15.84
C THR A 36 -13.63 -15.01 -16.02
N LEU A 37 -14.62 -14.74 -15.18
CA LEU A 37 -15.97 -15.29 -15.28
C LEU A 37 -16.74 -14.61 -16.44
N SER A 38 -17.85 -15.23 -16.87
CA SER A 38 -18.66 -14.72 -17.98
C SER A 38 -19.24 -13.31 -17.74
N ASN A 39 -19.40 -12.90 -16.48
CA ASN A 39 -19.85 -11.57 -16.06
C ASN A 39 -18.72 -10.56 -15.84
N GLY A 40 -17.51 -10.88 -16.30
CA GLY A 40 -16.35 -9.97 -16.22
C GLY A 40 -15.61 -9.94 -14.88
N LEU A 41 -16.00 -10.73 -13.87
CA LEU A 41 -15.27 -10.83 -12.61
C LEU A 41 -13.93 -11.54 -12.83
N GLU A 42 -12.84 -10.91 -12.44
CA GLU A 42 -11.51 -11.52 -12.44
C GLU A 42 -11.31 -12.37 -11.18
N VAL A 43 -10.68 -13.53 -11.32
CA VAL A 43 -10.38 -14.43 -10.19
C VAL A 43 -8.91 -14.83 -10.25
N VAL A 44 -8.22 -14.67 -9.13
CA VAL A 44 -6.84 -15.09 -8.92
C VAL A 44 -6.81 -16.13 -7.81
N VAL A 45 -6.12 -17.24 -8.06
CA VAL A 45 -5.97 -18.33 -7.09
C VAL A 45 -4.49 -18.54 -6.80
N VAL A 46 -4.14 -18.51 -5.52
CA VAL A 46 -2.79 -18.73 -5.00
C VAL A 46 -2.82 -19.95 -4.08
N PRO A 47 -2.60 -21.17 -4.58
CA PRO A 47 -2.61 -22.38 -3.77
C PRO A 47 -1.50 -22.38 -2.72
N ASP A 48 -1.85 -22.72 -1.48
CA ASP A 48 -0.94 -22.90 -0.36
C ASP A 48 -1.49 -23.93 0.63
N HIS A 49 -1.04 -25.15 0.52
CA HIS A 49 -1.54 -26.31 1.28
C HIS A 49 -0.87 -26.53 2.64
N ARG A 50 -0.12 -25.53 3.15
CA ARG A 50 0.60 -25.65 4.44
C ARG A 50 -0.30 -25.65 5.67
N ALA A 51 -1.50 -25.10 5.56
CA ALA A 51 -2.50 -25.06 6.64
C ALA A 51 -3.92 -25.10 6.04
N PRO A 52 -4.92 -25.74 6.71
CA PRO A 52 -6.29 -25.89 6.19
C PRO A 52 -7.10 -24.59 6.35
N VAL A 53 -6.56 -23.47 5.90
CA VAL A 53 -7.18 -22.15 5.95
C VAL A 53 -7.08 -21.47 4.60
N VAL A 54 -8.01 -20.57 4.34
CA VAL A 54 -8.03 -19.75 3.13
C VAL A 54 -8.20 -18.28 3.50
N THR A 55 -7.57 -17.42 2.73
CA THR A 55 -7.84 -15.99 2.69
C THR A 55 -8.58 -15.70 1.40
N HIS A 56 -9.82 -15.32 1.52
CA HIS A 56 -10.68 -14.89 0.44
C HIS A 56 -10.75 -13.37 0.46
N MET A 57 -10.48 -12.70 -0.66
CA MET A 57 -10.55 -11.24 -0.80
C MET A 57 -11.35 -10.87 -2.05
N ILE A 58 -12.21 -9.85 -1.93
CA ILE A 58 -12.79 -9.18 -3.08
C ILE A 58 -12.30 -7.74 -3.13
N TRP A 59 -11.88 -7.29 -4.31
CA TRP A 59 -11.33 -5.97 -4.57
C TRP A 59 -12.19 -5.28 -5.62
N TYR A 60 -12.71 -4.12 -5.29
CA TYR A 60 -13.38 -3.26 -6.26
C TYR A 60 -12.40 -2.23 -6.78
N LYS A 61 -12.33 -2.08 -8.11
CA LYS A 61 -11.46 -1.11 -8.80
C LYS A 61 -12.05 0.30 -8.67
N VAL A 62 -12.24 0.75 -7.43
CA VAL A 62 -12.78 2.05 -7.07
C VAL A 62 -12.32 2.44 -5.68
N GLY A 63 -11.86 3.68 -5.52
CA GLY A 63 -11.41 4.23 -4.24
C GLY A 63 -11.69 5.73 -4.12
N ALA A 64 -11.00 6.39 -3.19
CA ALA A 64 -11.22 7.81 -2.92
C ALA A 64 -10.96 8.73 -4.12
N ALA A 65 -10.08 8.32 -5.05
CA ALA A 65 -9.80 9.12 -6.24
C ALA A 65 -10.95 9.11 -7.28
N ASP A 66 -11.89 8.18 -7.17
CA ASP A 66 -13.03 8.05 -8.07
C ASP A 66 -14.28 8.81 -7.56
N GLU A 67 -14.18 9.44 -6.40
CA GLU A 67 -15.23 10.25 -5.81
C GLU A 67 -15.43 11.55 -6.57
N THR A 68 -16.68 12.03 -6.59
CA THR A 68 -16.99 13.36 -7.13
C THR A 68 -16.43 14.44 -6.20
N ALA A 69 -15.87 15.51 -6.76
CA ALA A 69 -15.41 16.66 -5.98
C ALA A 69 -16.53 17.20 -5.06
N GLY A 70 -16.18 17.51 -3.81
CA GLY A 70 -17.13 17.94 -2.79
C GLY A 70 -17.81 16.80 -2.01
N LYS A 71 -17.39 15.53 -2.26
CA LYS A 71 -17.94 14.34 -1.61
C LYS A 71 -16.81 13.38 -1.17
N SER A 72 -15.68 13.94 -0.70
CA SER A 72 -14.57 13.11 -0.24
C SER A 72 -14.93 12.31 1.00
N GLY A 73 -14.38 11.09 1.07
CA GLY A 73 -14.69 10.11 2.10
C GLY A 73 -15.88 9.19 1.77
N LEU A 74 -16.51 9.35 0.62
CA LEU A 74 -17.66 8.54 0.22
C LEU A 74 -17.30 7.07 0.00
N ALA A 75 -16.12 6.78 -0.57
CA ALA A 75 -15.64 5.41 -0.76
C ALA A 75 -15.39 4.71 0.59
N HIS A 76 -14.73 5.40 1.52
CA HIS A 76 -14.48 4.90 2.87
C HIS A 76 -15.79 4.77 3.68
N PHE A 77 -16.70 5.74 3.57
CA PHE A 77 -18.01 5.66 4.20
C PHE A 77 -18.81 4.46 3.68
N LEU A 78 -18.78 4.20 2.37
CA LEU A 78 -19.43 3.02 1.81
C LEU A 78 -18.76 1.72 2.30
N GLU A 79 -17.45 1.67 2.47
CA GLU A 79 -16.77 0.53 3.09
C GLU A 79 -17.44 0.15 4.42
N HIS A 80 -17.65 1.12 5.33
CA HIS A 80 -18.35 0.92 6.60
C HIS A 80 -19.79 0.43 6.41
N LEU A 81 -20.50 1.04 5.46
CA LEU A 81 -21.90 0.71 5.19
C LEU A 81 -22.08 -0.71 4.60
N MET A 82 -21.06 -1.25 3.94
CA MET A 82 -21.09 -2.61 3.41
C MET A 82 -21.25 -3.69 4.50
N PHE A 83 -20.97 -3.39 5.76
CA PHE A 83 -21.18 -4.27 6.91
C PHE A 83 -22.59 -4.18 7.52
N LYS A 84 -23.49 -3.39 6.92
CA LYS A 84 -24.85 -3.17 7.47
C LYS A 84 -25.89 -4.18 6.98
N GLY A 85 -25.45 -5.11 6.13
CA GLY A 85 -26.25 -6.26 5.69
C GLY A 85 -26.97 -6.07 4.36
N THR A 86 -27.54 -7.17 3.92
CA THR A 86 -28.33 -7.30 2.70
C THR A 86 -29.77 -7.68 3.03
N GLU A 87 -30.61 -7.81 2.02
CA GLU A 87 -31.96 -8.32 2.21
C GLU A 87 -31.97 -9.77 2.73
N LYS A 88 -31.02 -10.60 2.25
CA LYS A 88 -30.91 -12.01 2.66
C LYS A 88 -30.15 -12.18 3.97
N ASN A 89 -29.14 -11.34 4.20
CA ASN A 89 -28.26 -11.38 5.37
C ASN A 89 -28.33 -10.03 6.11
N PRO A 90 -29.41 -9.77 6.89
CA PRO A 90 -29.66 -8.45 7.47
C PRO A 90 -28.73 -8.13 8.63
N GLY A 91 -28.42 -6.84 8.78
CA GLY A 91 -27.61 -6.33 9.89
C GLY A 91 -26.19 -6.87 9.88
N ALA A 92 -25.72 -7.35 11.03
CA ALA A 92 -24.37 -7.89 11.21
C ALA A 92 -24.30 -9.42 11.06
N SER A 93 -25.30 -10.07 10.42
CA SER A 93 -25.34 -11.54 10.32
C SER A 93 -24.09 -12.11 9.64
N PHE A 94 -23.61 -11.51 8.56
CA PHE A 94 -22.38 -11.94 7.91
C PHE A 94 -21.18 -11.94 8.88
N SER A 95 -20.98 -10.86 9.63
CA SER A 95 -19.91 -10.78 10.64
C SER A 95 -20.08 -11.80 11.76
N GLN A 96 -21.32 -12.11 12.14
CA GLN A 96 -21.62 -13.16 13.12
C GLN A 96 -21.26 -14.54 12.58
N ASP A 97 -21.66 -14.87 11.36
CA ASP A 97 -21.34 -16.13 10.70
C ASP A 97 -19.82 -16.34 10.61
N VAL A 98 -19.06 -15.30 10.20
CA VAL A 98 -17.58 -15.35 10.17
C VAL A 98 -17.00 -15.62 11.56
N ASN A 99 -17.51 -14.96 12.60
CA ASN A 99 -17.02 -15.16 13.97
C ASN A 99 -17.37 -16.54 14.53
N GLU A 100 -18.56 -17.09 14.23
CA GLU A 100 -19.01 -18.40 14.70
C GLU A 100 -18.13 -19.54 14.19
N ILE A 101 -17.60 -19.42 12.96
CA ILE A 101 -16.65 -20.39 12.39
C ILE A 101 -15.19 -20.14 12.78
N GLY A 102 -14.92 -19.18 13.68
CA GLY A 102 -13.57 -18.79 14.10
C GLY A 102 -12.79 -18.03 13.03
N GLY A 103 -13.47 -17.44 12.07
CA GLY A 103 -12.89 -16.63 11.01
C GLY A 103 -12.52 -15.23 11.47
N GLN A 104 -11.88 -14.51 10.56
CA GLN A 104 -11.53 -13.08 10.70
C GLN A 104 -11.96 -12.35 9.43
N GLU A 105 -12.56 -11.19 9.61
CA GLU A 105 -12.89 -10.30 8.48
C GLU A 105 -12.40 -8.89 8.72
N ASN A 106 -12.19 -8.15 7.65
CA ASN A 106 -11.96 -6.72 7.68
C ASN A 106 -12.10 -6.14 6.26
N ALA A 107 -11.98 -4.82 6.15
CA ALA A 107 -11.96 -4.11 4.89
C ALA A 107 -10.91 -3.00 4.91
N PHE A 108 -10.67 -2.41 3.76
CA PHE A 108 -9.77 -1.26 3.60
C PHE A 108 -10.11 -0.50 2.33
N THR A 109 -9.98 0.80 2.38
CA THR A 109 -10.10 1.71 1.23
C THR A 109 -8.77 2.40 0.97
N SER A 110 -8.40 2.54 -0.30
CA SER A 110 -7.30 3.34 -0.78
C SER A 110 -7.78 4.41 -1.77
N SER A 111 -6.85 5.10 -2.40
CA SER A 111 -7.20 6.02 -3.49
C SER A 111 -7.76 5.28 -4.71
N ASP A 112 -7.32 4.05 -4.99
CA ASP A 112 -7.58 3.33 -6.23
C ASP A 112 -8.51 2.13 -6.09
N TYR A 113 -8.67 1.61 -4.90
CA TYR A 113 -9.45 0.39 -4.66
C TYR A 113 -10.06 0.36 -3.26
N THR A 114 -11.11 -0.45 -3.14
CA THR A 114 -11.69 -0.86 -1.85
C THR A 114 -11.71 -2.38 -1.80
N GLY A 115 -11.21 -2.97 -0.74
CA GLY A 115 -11.10 -4.41 -0.57
C GLY A 115 -11.77 -4.91 0.71
N PHE A 116 -12.37 -6.10 0.63
CA PHE A 116 -12.95 -6.83 1.76
C PHE A 116 -12.33 -8.20 1.82
N PHE A 117 -12.11 -8.74 3.00
CA PHE A 117 -11.53 -10.06 3.13
C PHE A 117 -12.07 -10.84 4.31
N GLN A 118 -12.07 -12.17 4.14
CA GLN A 118 -12.31 -13.14 5.19
C GLN A 118 -11.16 -14.16 5.20
N ARG A 119 -10.68 -14.50 6.39
CA ARG A 119 -9.77 -15.61 6.61
C ARG A 119 -10.49 -16.66 7.44
N VAL A 120 -10.75 -17.81 6.83
CA VAL A 120 -11.61 -18.87 7.38
C VAL A 120 -11.01 -20.26 7.16
N PRO A 121 -11.48 -21.31 7.88
CA PRO A 121 -11.21 -22.70 7.52
C PRO A 121 -11.65 -22.97 6.07
N ARG A 122 -10.90 -23.80 5.33
CA ARG A 122 -11.11 -24.02 3.90
C ARG A 122 -12.52 -24.48 3.53
N GLU A 123 -13.17 -25.26 4.37
CA GLU A 123 -14.52 -25.79 4.18
C GLU A 123 -15.61 -24.71 4.11
N HIS A 124 -15.33 -23.50 4.61
CA HIS A 124 -16.25 -22.36 4.59
C HIS A 124 -16.02 -21.39 3.42
N LEU A 125 -15.05 -21.66 2.51
CA LEU A 125 -14.75 -20.75 1.40
C LEU A 125 -15.99 -20.46 0.54
N LYS A 126 -16.71 -21.50 0.12
CA LYS A 126 -17.89 -21.34 -0.74
C LYS A 126 -19.00 -20.51 -0.08
N GLU A 127 -19.15 -20.66 1.23
CA GLU A 127 -20.08 -19.86 2.03
C GLU A 127 -19.69 -18.39 2.01
N MET A 128 -18.40 -18.06 2.25
CA MET A 128 -17.90 -16.69 2.17
C MET A 128 -18.08 -16.10 0.77
N MET A 129 -17.82 -16.87 -0.28
CA MET A 129 -18.06 -16.44 -1.65
C MET A 129 -19.55 -16.16 -1.91
N ALA A 130 -20.47 -16.94 -1.35
CA ALA A 130 -21.90 -16.74 -1.51
C ALA A 130 -22.38 -15.46 -0.79
N LEU A 131 -21.88 -15.21 0.43
CA LEU A 131 -22.18 -14.01 1.22
C LEU A 131 -21.64 -12.74 0.53
N GLU A 132 -20.40 -12.79 0.02
CA GLU A 132 -19.84 -11.68 -0.73
C GLU A 132 -20.54 -11.44 -2.07
N ALA A 133 -20.92 -12.51 -2.78
CA ALA A 133 -21.69 -12.40 -4.03
C ALA A 133 -23.06 -11.73 -3.79
N ASP A 134 -23.74 -12.06 -2.68
CA ASP A 134 -24.97 -11.39 -2.25
C ASP A 134 -24.71 -9.90 -1.95
N ARG A 135 -23.61 -9.57 -1.27
CA ARG A 135 -23.25 -8.20 -0.90
C ARG A 135 -22.96 -7.30 -2.11
N ILE A 136 -22.53 -7.84 -3.27
CA ILE A 136 -22.31 -7.04 -4.49
C ILE A 136 -23.60 -6.36 -4.94
N THR A 137 -24.75 -6.99 -4.79
CA THR A 137 -26.02 -6.46 -5.34
C THR A 137 -27.12 -6.29 -4.29
N GLY A 138 -27.00 -6.88 -3.12
CA GLY A 138 -28.05 -7.00 -2.12
C GLY A 138 -28.01 -5.96 -1.00
N LEU A 139 -27.06 -5.02 -0.96
CA LEU A 139 -26.92 -4.07 0.13
C LEU A 139 -28.21 -3.27 0.38
N VAL A 140 -28.67 -3.26 1.64
CA VAL A 140 -29.85 -2.51 2.08
C VAL A 140 -29.41 -1.47 3.11
N LEU A 141 -29.65 -0.19 2.79
CA LEU A 141 -29.36 0.94 3.67
C LEU A 141 -30.62 1.69 4.01
N THR A 142 -30.82 1.95 5.30
CA THR A 142 -31.84 2.86 5.81
C THR A 142 -31.19 4.04 6.54
N ASP A 143 -31.91 5.12 6.73
CA ASP A 143 -31.36 6.29 7.45
C ASP A 143 -30.98 5.95 8.90
N GLU A 144 -31.67 4.96 9.50
CA GLU A 144 -31.43 4.51 10.86
C GLU A 144 -30.07 3.82 11.03
N VAL A 145 -29.52 3.19 9.98
CA VAL A 145 -28.18 2.58 10.01
C VAL A 145 -27.11 3.50 9.46
N VAL A 146 -27.46 4.37 8.52
CA VAL A 146 -26.50 5.27 7.84
C VAL A 146 -26.05 6.41 8.76
N ARG A 147 -26.97 7.06 9.47
CA ARG A 147 -26.64 8.20 10.35
C ARG A 147 -25.71 7.86 11.52
N PRO A 148 -25.95 6.78 12.28
CA PRO A 148 -24.98 6.38 13.31
C PRO A 148 -23.61 6.06 12.74
N GLU A 149 -23.53 5.40 11.57
CA GLU A 149 -22.27 5.05 10.95
C GLU A 149 -21.48 6.26 10.46
N LEU A 150 -22.17 7.29 9.98
CA LEU A 150 -21.53 8.57 9.66
C LEU A 150 -20.81 9.16 10.87
N ASN A 151 -21.42 9.07 12.07
CA ASN A 151 -20.78 9.52 13.30
C ASN A 151 -19.55 8.67 13.66
N VAL A 152 -19.58 7.36 13.38
CA VAL A 152 -18.40 6.49 13.57
C VAL A 152 -17.25 6.94 12.67
N VAL A 153 -17.51 7.22 11.40
CA VAL A 153 -16.48 7.73 10.45
C VAL A 153 -15.95 9.10 10.87
N LEU A 154 -16.82 9.98 11.36
CA LEU A 154 -16.41 11.30 11.91
C LEU A 154 -15.51 11.16 13.14
N GLU A 155 -15.81 10.20 14.02
CA GLU A 155 -14.97 9.92 15.18
C GLU A 155 -13.64 9.30 14.79
N GLU A 156 -13.64 8.42 13.78
CA GLU A 156 -12.41 7.88 13.22
C GLU A 156 -11.52 8.98 12.61
N GLN A 157 -12.11 9.92 11.89
CA GLN A 157 -11.40 11.09 11.36
C GLN A 157 -10.79 11.92 12.52
N ASN A 158 -11.52 12.10 13.62
CA ASN A 158 -10.99 12.74 14.82
C ASN A 158 -9.75 12.01 15.37
N MET A 159 -9.86 10.68 15.53
CA MET A 159 -8.77 9.88 16.09
C MET A 159 -7.54 9.81 15.17
N ARG A 160 -7.77 9.57 13.88
CA ARG A 160 -6.68 9.34 12.92
C ARG A 160 -6.02 10.64 12.47
N VAL A 161 -6.79 11.72 12.31
CA VAL A 161 -6.32 12.96 11.69
C VAL A 161 -6.38 14.14 12.66
N ALA A 162 -7.55 14.56 13.13
CA ALA A 162 -7.67 15.79 13.89
C ALA A 162 -6.82 15.81 15.18
N ASN A 163 -6.67 14.65 15.82
CA ASN A 163 -5.84 14.47 17.02
C ASN A 163 -4.37 14.12 16.71
N ASN A 164 -3.99 14.00 15.45
CA ASN A 164 -2.62 13.64 15.03
C ASN A 164 -2.00 14.76 14.17
N PRO A 165 -1.13 15.61 14.75
CA PRO A 165 -0.49 16.69 14.00
C PRO A 165 0.29 16.21 12.77
N GLY A 166 0.93 15.02 12.83
CA GLY A 166 1.64 14.45 11.69
C GLY A 166 0.71 14.08 10.53
N ALA A 167 -0.43 13.47 10.84
CA ALA A 167 -1.44 13.14 9.83
C ALA A 167 -2.06 14.40 9.20
N ARG A 168 -2.32 15.43 10.01
CA ARG A 168 -2.80 16.74 9.51
C ARG A 168 -1.77 17.38 8.55
N LEU A 169 -0.48 17.34 8.90
CA LEU A 169 0.56 17.82 8.00
C LEU A 169 0.58 16.99 6.72
N GLY A 170 0.46 15.66 6.80
CA GLY A 170 0.42 14.75 5.65
C GLY A 170 -0.70 15.09 4.68
N GLU A 171 -1.93 15.32 5.16
CA GLU A 171 -3.06 15.75 4.32
C GLU A 171 -2.77 17.07 3.60
N GLN A 172 -2.20 18.05 4.29
CA GLN A 172 -1.85 19.34 3.69
C GLN A 172 -0.72 19.22 2.67
N MET A 173 0.23 18.33 2.91
CA MET A 173 1.31 18.05 1.96
C MET A 173 0.78 17.36 0.71
N ASP A 174 -0.12 16.38 0.85
CA ASP A 174 -0.72 15.71 -0.30
C ASP A 174 -1.59 16.68 -1.11
N ALA A 175 -2.39 17.52 -0.46
CA ALA A 175 -3.15 18.58 -1.13
C ALA A 175 -2.26 19.62 -1.84
N ALA A 176 -1.05 19.85 -1.32
CA ALA A 176 -0.08 20.73 -1.96
C ALA A 176 0.71 20.02 -3.08
N LEU A 177 0.91 18.70 -3.01
CA LEU A 177 1.62 17.91 -4.01
C LEU A 177 0.76 17.72 -5.27
N TYR A 178 -0.51 17.39 -5.07
CA TYR A 178 -1.48 17.14 -6.15
C TYR A 178 -2.40 18.35 -6.34
N LEU A 179 -2.06 19.22 -7.28
CA LEU A 179 -2.82 20.45 -7.55
C LEU A 179 -4.19 20.16 -8.21
N ASN A 180 -4.24 19.16 -9.05
CA ASN A 180 -5.41 18.84 -9.87
C ASN A 180 -5.85 17.38 -9.74
N HIS A 181 -4.91 16.49 -9.47
CA HIS A 181 -5.19 15.06 -9.38
C HIS A 181 -5.91 14.71 -8.05
N PRO A 182 -6.92 13.81 -8.09
CA PRO A 182 -7.70 13.48 -6.90
C PRO A 182 -6.93 12.79 -5.76
N TYR A 183 -5.69 12.35 -5.98
CA TYR A 183 -4.84 11.84 -4.89
C TYR A 183 -4.48 12.90 -3.83
N GLY A 184 -4.69 14.18 -4.11
CA GLY A 184 -4.58 15.25 -3.11
C GLY A 184 -5.69 15.26 -2.06
N ARG A 185 -6.74 14.43 -2.23
CA ARG A 185 -7.82 14.29 -1.25
C ARG A 185 -7.52 13.14 -0.28
N PRO A 186 -7.75 13.31 1.04
CA PRO A 186 -7.57 12.23 2.00
C PRO A 186 -8.56 11.10 1.74
N VAL A 187 -8.13 9.86 1.88
CA VAL A 187 -8.98 8.67 1.69
C VAL A 187 -10.17 8.68 2.66
N ILE A 188 -9.94 9.07 3.92
CA ILE A 188 -11.02 9.21 4.90
C ILE A 188 -11.98 10.35 4.58
N GLY A 189 -11.56 11.30 3.75
CA GLY A 189 -12.31 12.50 3.36
C GLY A 189 -12.01 13.73 4.21
N TRP A 190 -12.31 14.90 3.63
CA TRP A 190 -12.32 16.15 4.37
C TRP A 190 -13.51 16.19 5.33
N ARG A 191 -13.28 16.51 6.60
CA ARG A 191 -14.33 16.53 7.64
C ARG A 191 -15.60 17.23 7.20
N HIS A 192 -15.51 18.45 6.65
CA HIS A 192 -16.66 19.27 6.23
C HIS A 192 -17.42 18.67 5.03
N GLU A 193 -16.84 17.73 4.29
CA GLU A 193 -17.50 16.98 3.23
C GLU A 193 -18.13 15.70 3.78
N ILE A 194 -17.43 14.99 4.68
CA ILE A 194 -17.97 13.80 5.37
C ILE A 194 -19.29 14.15 6.07
N GLU A 195 -19.36 15.28 6.78
CA GLU A 195 -20.55 15.75 7.50
C GLU A 195 -21.80 15.91 6.63
N LYS A 196 -21.63 15.95 5.29
CA LYS A 196 -22.70 16.13 4.30
C LYS A 196 -23.02 14.86 3.52
N LEU A 197 -22.31 13.75 3.79
CA LEU A 197 -22.58 12.50 3.13
C LEU A 197 -23.92 11.92 3.60
N ASP A 198 -24.61 11.29 2.66
CA ASP A 198 -25.93 10.70 2.91
C ASP A 198 -26.09 9.32 2.27
N ARG A 199 -27.20 8.69 2.59
CA ARG A 199 -27.58 7.37 2.08
C ARG A 199 -27.66 7.32 0.56
N ASP A 200 -28.27 8.32 -0.06
CA ASP A 200 -28.55 8.31 -1.50
C ASP A 200 -27.24 8.44 -2.30
N GLN A 201 -26.29 9.22 -1.80
CA GLN A 201 -24.94 9.32 -2.35
C GLN A 201 -24.19 7.98 -2.24
N ALA A 202 -24.25 7.33 -1.07
CA ALA A 202 -23.65 6.03 -0.84
C ALA A 202 -24.24 4.96 -1.78
N LEU A 203 -25.57 4.89 -1.89
CA LEU A 203 -26.24 3.97 -2.79
C LEU A 203 -25.95 4.25 -4.27
N ALA A 204 -25.82 5.52 -4.67
CA ALA A 204 -25.46 5.88 -6.04
C ALA A 204 -24.03 5.41 -6.37
N PHE A 205 -23.08 5.61 -5.45
CA PHE A 205 -21.69 5.16 -5.59
C PHE A 205 -21.61 3.62 -5.64
N TYR A 206 -22.31 2.94 -4.72
CA TYR A 206 -22.42 1.49 -4.70
C TYR A 206 -22.96 0.92 -6.02
N ARG A 207 -24.09 1.44 -6.52
CA ARG A 207 -24.70 0.96 -7.75
C ARG A 207 -23.82 1.16 -8.98
N ARG A 208 -22.99 2.20 -8.96
CA ARG A 208 -22.10 2.54 -10.06
C ARG A 208 -20.87 1.64 -10.12
N PHE A 209 -20.26 1.35 -8.98
CA PHE A 209 -18.92 0.78 -8.94
C PHE A 209 -18.85 -0.66 -8.42
N TYR A 210 -19.81 -1.10 -7.60
CA TYR A 210 -19.83 -2.45 -7.04
C TYR A 210 -20.57 -3.39 -7.97
N THR A 211 -19.85 -3.90 -8.96
CA THR A 211 -20.34 -4.78 -10.02
C THR A 211 -19.25 -5.81 -10.37
N PRO A 212 -19.61 -7.04 -10.78
CA PRO A 212 -18.64 -8.10 -11.06
C PRO A 212 -17.51 -7.68 -12.01
N ASN A 213 -17.84 -7.01 -13.10
CA ASN A 213 -16.87 -6.55 -14.14
C ASN A 213 -15.97 -5.39 -13.67
N ASN A 214 -16.13 -4.89 -12.45
CA ASN A 214 -15.26 -3.92 -11.78
C ASN A 214 -14.60 -4.50 -10.53
N ALA A 215 -14.60 -5.83 -10.38
CA ALA A 215 -14.10 -6.50 -9.19
C ALA A 215 -13.08 -7.60 -9.53
N ILE A 216 -12.24 -7.90 -8.55
CA ILE A 216 -11.25 -8.98 -8.57
C ILE A 216 -11.44 -9.79 -7.30
N VAL A 217 -11.58 -11.09 -7.44
CA VAL A 217 -11.52 -12.02 -6.31
C VAL A 217 -10.13 -12.65 -6.25
N VAL A 218 -9.52 -12.64 -5.07
CA VAL A 218 -8.25 -13.32 -4.83
C VAL A 218 -8.47 -14.35 -3.72
N VAL A 219 -8.15 -15.60 -4.00
CA VAL A 219 -8.21 -16.69 -3.03
C VAL A 219 -6.81 -17.25 -2.84
N ALA A 220 -6.29 -17.14 -1.61
CA ALA A 220 -4.99 -17.70 -1.26
C ALA A 220 -5.14 -18.70 -0.11
N GLY A 221 -4.60 -19.90 -0.25
CA GLY A 221 -4.66 -20.91 0.80
C GLY A 221 -4.85 -22.34 0.32
N ASP A 222 -5.41 -23.18 1.17
CA ASP A 222 -5.58 -24.61 0.91
C ASP A 222 -6.73 -24.89 -0.06
N VAL A 223 -6.49 -24.56 -1.33
CA VAL A 223 -7.44 -24.69 -2.44
C VAL A 223 -6.73 -25.06 -3.73
N THR A 224 -7.49 -25.60 -4.68
CA THR A 224 -7.07 -25.75 -6.06
C THR A 224 -7.78 -24.73 -6.97
N ALA A 225 -7.21 -24.44 -8.12
CA ALA A 225 -7.79 -23.52 -9.09
C ALA A 225 -9.17 -24.02 -9.59
N ASP A 226 -9.31 -25.33 -9.79
CA ASP A 226 -10.57 -25.93 -10.29
C ASP A 226 -11.68 -25.84 -9.24
N GLU A 227 -11.39 -26.10 -7.96
CA GLU A 227 -12.35 -25.91 -6.85
C GLU A 227 -12.83 -24.47 -6.77
N VAL A 228 -11.89 -23.52 -6.74
CA VAL A 228 -12.23 -22.09 -6.68
C VAL A 228 -13.04 -21.64 -7.89
N LYS A 229 -12.69 -22.15 -9.09
CA LYS A 229 -13.42 -21.81 -10.31
C LYS A 229 -14.86 -22.30 -10.26
N ALA A 230 -15.08 -23.56 -9.85
CA ALA A 230 -16.42 -24.13 -9.73
C ALA A 230 -17.26 -23.34 -8.72
N ASP A 231 -16.71 -23.03 -7.53
CA ASP A 231 -17.40 -22.28 -6.50
C ASP A 231 -17.68 -20.82 -6.93
N ALA A 232 -16.74 -20.18 -7.62
CA ALA A 232 -16.91 -18.83 -8.14
C ALA A 232 -18.00 -18.77 -9.23
N GLU A 233 -18.08 -19.76 -10.13
CA GLU A 233 -19.14 -19.86 -11.15
C GLU A 233 -20.52 -20.07 -10.50
N GLU A 234 -20.61 -20.86 -9.43
CA GLU A 234 -21.86 -21.11 -8.71
C GLU A 234 -22.35 -19.95 -7.83
N THR A 235 -21.46 -19.09 -7.39
CA THR A 235 -21.73 -17.92 -6.54
C THR A 235 -21.69 -16.62 -7.33
N TYR A 236 -20.52 -16.09 -7.57
CA TYR A 236 -20.28 -14.81 -8.28
C TYR A 236 -20.76 -14.84 -9.74
N GLY A 237 -20.63 -15.99 -10.43
CA GLY A 237 -21.05 -16.12 -11.82
C GLY A 237 -22.54 -15.88 -12.05
N LYS A 238 -23.36 -15.93 -10.99
CA LYS A 238 -24.80 -15.62 -11.03
C LYS A 238 -25.13 -14.15 -10.80
N VAL A 239 -24.15 -13.35 -10.40
CA VAL A 239 -24.34 -11.91 -10.15
C VAL A 239 -24.35 -11.18 -11.47
N PRO A 240 -25.43 -10.44 -11.81
CA PRO A 240 -25.48 -9.70 -13.06
C PRO A 240 -24.58 -8.47 -13.03
N GLU A 241 -24.02 -8.12 -14.18
CA GLU A 241 -23.42 -6.80 -14.39
C GLU A 241 -24.48 -5.70 -14.21
N ARG A 242 -24.11 -4.61 -13.54
CA ARG A 242 -24.99 -3.44 -13.39
C ARG A 242 -24.58 -2.28 -14.27
N THR A 243 -23.29 -2.09 -14.45
CA THR A 243 -22.72 -0.94 -15.18
C THR A 243 -21.64 -1.45 -16.12
N PRO A 244 -21.61 -0.98 -17.38
CA PRO A 244 -20.48 -1.29 -18.26
C PRO A 244 -19.16 -0.87 -17.63
N SER A 245 -18.14 -1.71 -17.76
CA SER A 245 -16.79 -1.35 -17.35
C SER A 245 -16.26 -0.24 -18.26
N ASN A 246 -16.06 0.93 -17.71
CA ASN A 246 -15.42 2.05 -18.41
C ASN A 246 -14.04 2.30 -17.82
N PRO A 247 -13.03 2.58 -18.63
CA PRO A 247 -11.72 3.00 -18.13
C PRO A 247 -11.87 4.19 -17.19
N ARG A 248 -11.18 4.15 -16.05
CA ARG A 248 -11.12 5.28 -15.13
C ARG A 248 -10.45 6.47 -15.83
N GLN A 249 -11.10 7.62 -15.82
CA GLN A 249 -10.57 8.85 -16.40
C GLN A 249 -10.38 9.86 -15.27
N ARG A 250 -9.15 10.26 -15.04
CA ARG A 250 -8.78 11.23 -14.02
C ARG A 250 -8.03 12.40 -14.64
N PRO A 251 -8.13 13.60 -14.09
CA PRO A 251 -7.34 14.72 -14.56
C PRO A 251 -5.85 14.44 -14.31
N THR A 252 -5.03 14.82 -15.28
CA THR A 252 -3.57 14.74 -15.14
C THR A 252 -3.06 15.88 -14.26
N GLU A 253 -2.00 15.61 -13.51
CA GLU A 253 -1.31 16.63 -12.71
C GLU A 253 -0.45 17.50 -13.62
N PRO A 254 -0.54 18.85 -13.53
CA PRO A 254 0.36 19.73 -14.24
C PRO A 254 1.77 19.62 -13.67
N ALA A 255 2.80 19.83 -14.51
CA ALA A 255 4.18 19.84 -14.07
C ALA A 255 4.40 20.89 -12.97
N GLN A 256 5.04 20.49 -11.87
CA GLN A 256 5.40 21.41 -10.81
C GLN A 256 6.71 22.12 -11.18
N GLU A 257 6.70 23.47 -11.21
CA GLU A 257 7.85 24.28 -11.60
C GLU A 257 8.56 24.95 -10.42
N ALA A 258 7.94 24.97 -9.24
CA ALA A 258 8.48 25.60 -8.03
C ALA A 258 8.26 24.73 -6.80
N PRO A 259 9.23 24.68 -5.86
CA PRO A 259 9.07 23.93 -4.61
C PRO A 259 7.93 24.54 -3.78
N ARG A 260 7.21 23.70 -3.08
CA ARG A 260 6.13 24.13 -2.18
C ARG A 260 6.52 23.75 -0.75
N THR A 261 6.10 24.58 0.20
CA THR A 261 6.39 24.36 1.63
C THR A 261 5.10 24.47 2.43
N VAL A 262 4.92 23.53 3.34
CA VAL A 262 3.81 23.50 4.30
C VAL A 262 4.40 23.45 5.70
N THR A 263 3.98 24.35 6.59
CA THR A 263 4.40 24.35 7.99
C THR A 263 3.16 24.20 8.89
N LEU A 264 3.14 23.15 9.70
CA LEU A 264 2.11 22.96 10.72
C LEU A 264 2.73 23.15 12.10
N ALA A 265 2.22 24.15 12.84
CA ALA A 265 2.57 24.38 14.23
C ALA A 265 1.45 23.88 15.14
N ASP A 266 1.77 22.98 16.07
CA ASP A 266 0.79 22.40 17.01
C ASP A 266 1.46 22.22 18.39
N SER A 267 0.75 22.55 19.45
CA SER A 267 1.27 22.48 20.83
C SER A 267 1.53 21.04 21.30
N ARG A 268 0.88 20.06 20.67
CA ARG A 268 1.03 18.62 20.95
C ARG A 268 2.28 18.01 20.34
N VAL A 269 3.00 18.72 19.47
CA VAL A 269 4.23 18.24 18.87
C VAL A 269 5.34 18.21 19.90
N GLU A 270 5.80 17.03 20.24
CA GLU A 270 6.93 16.82 21.15
C GLU A 270 8.27 16.88 20.41
N GLN A 271 8.32 16.26 19.24
CA GLN A 271 9.51 16.20 18.39
C GLN A 271 9.19 16.83 17.03
N PRO A 272 9.82 17.96 16.69
CA PRO A 272 9.72 18.53 15.36
C PRO A 272 10.28 17.58 14.30
N SER A 273 9.70 17.61 13.11
CA SER A 273 10.16 16.78 11.99
C SER A 273 10.07 17.52 10.66
N VAL A 274 10.87 17.09 9.70
CA VAL A 274 10.80 17.50 8.32
C VAL A 274 10.51 16.30 7.44
N SER A 275 9.68 16.48 6.43
CA SER A 275 9.42 15.49 5.39
C SER A 275 9.36 16.19 4.03
N ARG A 276 9.72 15.47 2.97
CA ARG A 276 9.61 15.99 1.59
C ARG A 276 9.12 14.88 0.69
N ASN A 277 8.14 15.22 -0.15
CA ASN A 277 7.57 14.32 -1.13
C ASN A 277 7.78 14.85 -2.55
N TYR A 278 8.12 13.95 -3.45
CA TYR A 278 8.22 14.16 -4.89
C TYR A 278 7.15 13.36 -5.58
N LEU A 279 6.57 13.93 -6.63
CA LEU A 279 5.68 13.21 -7.52
C LEU A 279 6.52 12.44 -8.53
N VAL A 280 6.34 11.12 -8.55
CA VAL A 280 7.13 10.21 -9.40
C VAL A 280 6.19 9.24 -10.12
N PRO A 281 6.63 8.54 -11.18
CA PRO A 281 5.80 7.52 -11.79
C PRO A 281 5.53 6.37 -10.82
N SER A 282 4.34 5.78 -10.92
CA SER A 282 3.99 4.52 -10.26
C SER A 282 4.51 3.33 -11.08
N GLU A 283 4.37 2.12 -10.54
CA GLU A 283 4.66 0.88 -11.26
C GLU A 283 3.85 0.73 -12.56
N THR A 284 2.64 1.32 -12.60
CA THR A 284 1.75 1.29 -13.78
C THR A 284 2.07 2.37 -14.79
N SER A 285 2.53 3.55 -14.34
CA SER A 285 2.79 4.71 -15.22
C SER A 285 4.26 4.87 -15.61
N ALA A 286 5.18 4.15 -14.96
CA ALA A 286 6.61 4.18 -15.21
C ALA A 286 6.99 3.55 -16.56
N LYS A 287 8.11 4.03 -17.11
CA LYS A 287 8.78 3.32 -18.20
C LYS A 287 9.40 2.02 -17.66
N PRO A 288 9.62 1.02 -18.53
CA PRO A 288 10.24 -0.24 -18.11
C PRO A 288 11.55 -0.03 -17.33
N GLY A 289 11.64 -0.59 -16.13
CA GLY A 289 12.80 -0.49 -15.23
C GLY A 289 12.88 0.77 -14.37
N GLU A 290 12.02 1.76 -14.61
CA GLU A 290 12.08 3.05 -13.89
C GLU A 290 11.49 2.95 -12.47
N SER A 291 10.40 2.23 -12.29
CA SER A 291 9.80 1.97 -10.97
C SER A 291 10.73 1.13 -10.08
N GLU A 292 11.34 0.10 -10.65
CA GLU A 292 12.31 -0.74 -9.95
C GLU A 292 13.57 0.04 -9.55
N ALA A 293 14.02 0.96 -10.41
CA ALA A 293 15.13 1.84 -10.06
C ALA A 293 14.79 2.82 -8.92
N LEU A 294 13.57 3.34 -8.88
CA LEU A 294 13.06 4.16 -7.77
C LEU A 294 12.93 3.35 -6.48
N GLU A 295 12.49 2.11 -6.56
CA GLU A 295 12.35 1.21 -5.41
C GLU A 295 13.72 0.87 -4.81
N VAL A 296 14.70 0.52 -5.64
CA VAL A 296 16.08 0.29 -5.22
C VAL A 296 16.69 1.57 -4.64
N LEU A 297 16.45 2.73 -5.25
CA LEU A 297 16.90 4.04 -4.75
C LEU A 297 16.36 4.33 -3.35
N ALA A 298 15.05 4.10 -3.12
CA ALA A 298 14.43 4.28 -1.82
C ALA A 298 15.05 3.36 -0.77
N HIS A 299 15.36 2.14 -1.16
CA HIS A 299 15.99 1.16 -0.28
C HIS A 299 17.42 1.55 0.10
N VAL A 300 18.25 1.97 -0.85
CA VAL A 300 19.62 2.44 -0.61
C VAL A 300 19.64 3.67 0.28
N LEU A 301 18.70 4.60 0.07
CA LEU A 301 18.64 5.85 0.82
C LEU A 301 18.06 5.70 2.22
N GLY A 302 17.02 4.85 2.40
CA GLY A 302 16.18 4.98 3.58
C GLY A 302 15.81 3.70 4.34
N THR A 303 16.21 2.50 3.90
CA THR A 303 15.78 1.27 4.56
C THR A 303 16.92 0.61 5.35
N GLY A 304 16.70 0.48 6.67
CA GLY A 304 17.65 -0.16 7.59
C GLY A 304 18.73 0.80 8.10
N GLU A 305 19.55 0.30 9.05
CA GLU A 305 20.61 1.10 9.70
C GLU A 305 21.86 1.28 8.82
N ASP A 306 21.99 0.54 7.75
CA ASP A 306 23.08 0.59 6.78
C ASP A 306 22.74 1.44 5.54
N CYS A 307 21.54 2.05 5.48
CA CYS A 307 21.17 2.98 4.43
C CYS A 307 21.94 4.31 4.53
N ARG A 308 22.08 5.03 3.41
CA ARG A 308 22.91 6.26 3.34
C ARG A 308 22.44 7.35 4.30
N LEU A 309 21.14 7.61 4.37
CA LEU A 309 20.60 8.65 5.24
C LEU A 309 20.90 8.35 6.71
N TYR A 310 20.63 7.12 7.17
CA TYR A 310 20.87 6.74 8.56
C TYR A 310 22.34 6.81 8.91
N ARG A 311 23.22 6.21 8.12
CA ARG A 311 24.65 6.22 8.39
C ARG A 311 25.19 7.65 8.41
N THR A 312 24.88 8.47 7.40
CA THR A 312 25.42 9.82 7.32
C THR A 312 24.86 10.74 8.41
N LEU A 313 23.53 10.71 8.65
CA LEU A 313 22.89 11.74 9.46
C LEU A 313 22.73 11.32 10.93
N VAL A 314 22.52 10.02 11.18
CA VAL A 314 22.37 9.51 12.56
C VAL A 314 23.71 9.10 13.15
N VAL A 315 24.52 8.33 12.40
CA VAL A 315 25.80 7.77 12.91
C VAL A 315 26.93 8.77 12.78
N ASP A 316 27.27 9.19 11.53
CA ASP A 316 28.50 9.92 11.29
C ASP A 316 28.41 11.40 11.73
N LYS A 317 27.37 12.13 11.27
CA LYS A 317 27.16 13.55 11.62
C LYS A 317 26.44 13.73 12.96
N GLY A 318 25.65 12.75 13.40
CA GLY A 318 24.92 12.80 14.66
C GLY A 318 23.92 13.95 14.76
N ILE A 319 23.30 14.37 13.63
CA ILE A 319 22.33 15.47 13.57
C ILE A 319 20.87 15.00 13.54
N ALA A 320 20.62 13.72 13.28
CA ALA A 320 19.27 13.14 13.26
C ALA A 320 19.10 12.13 14.40
N LEU A 321 17.87 12.02 14.92
CA LEU A 321 17.41 10.90 15.75
C LEU A 321 16.93 9.75 14.86
N SER A 322 16.21 10.10 13.79
CA SER A 322 15.72 9.16 12.80
C SER A 322 15.66 9.82 11.43
N THR A 323 15.79 9.03 10.40
CA THR A 323 15.61 9.45 9.01
C THR A 323 15.34 8.25 8.13
N GLY A 324 14.71 8.46 6.99
CA GLY A 324 14.45 7.42 6.02
C GLY A 324 13.93 7.97 4.70
N ALA A 325 13.78 7.05 3.75
CA ALA A 325 13.18 7.31 2.44
C ALA A 325 12.22 6.18 2.09
N TYR A 326 11.27 6.47 1.22
CA TYR A 326 10.33 5.47 0.72
C TYR A 326 9.89 5.79 -0.70
N TYR A 327 9.47 4.76 -1.42
CA TYR A 327 8.78 4.85 -2.69
C TYR A 327 7.41 4.17 -2.58
N SER A 328 6.36 4.91 -2.91
CA SER A 328 4.98 4.41 -2.98
C SER A 328 4.59 4.28 -4.45
N GLY A 329 4.94 3.14 -5.06
CA GLY A 329 4.76 2.89 -6.48
C GLY A 329 3.46 2.19 -6.85
N THR A 330 2.80 1.50 -5.91
CA THR A 330 1.56 0.77 -6.18
C THR A 330 0.37 1.73 -6.24
N ALA A 331 0.17 2.33 -7.41
CA ALA A 331 -0.88 3.28 -7.71
C ALA A 331 -1.25 3.20 -9.20
N LEU A 332 -2.48 3.58 -9.57
CA LEU A 332 -2.91 3.59 -10.96
C LEU A 332 -2.24 4.72 -11.77
N ASP A 333 -2.10 5.92 -11.15
CA ASP A 333 -1.59 7.11 -11.84
C ASP A 333 -0.16 7.45 -11.39
N TYR A 334 -0.01 8.25 -10.33
CA TYR A 334 1.29 8.72 -9.86
C TYR A 334 1.67 8.08 -8.54
N GLY A 335 2.97 7.77 -8.38
CA GLY A 335 3.58 7.40 -7.11
C GLY A 335 4.15 8.60 -6.36
N LYS A 336 4.64 8.34 -5.16
CA LYS A 336 5.37 9.29 -4.33
C LYS A 336 6.74 8.74 -3.96
N PHE A 337 7.76 9.58 -4.05
CA PHE A 337 9.05 9.33 -3.43
C PHE A 337 9.23 10.31 -2.27
N GLY A 338 9.49 9.82 -1.06
CA GLY A 338 9.52 10.68 0.10
C GLY A 338 10.72 10.46 1.00
N PHE A 339 11.08 11.53 1.73
CA PHE A 339 12.07 11.54 2.81
C PHE A 339 11.44 12.07 4.07
N PHE A 340 11.95 11.62 5.20
CA PHE A 340 11.60 12.17 6.50
C PHE A 340 12.80 12.20 7.42
N GLY A 341 12.76 13.09 8.40
CA GLY A 341 13.78 13.15 9.42
C GLY A 341 13.32 13.87 10.68
N THR A 342 13.84 13.41 11.81
CA THR A 342 13.67 14.02 13.13
C THR A 342 15.03 14.47 13.64
N PRO A 343 15.27 15.77 13.90
CA PRO A 343 16.55 16.27 14.33
C PRO A 343 16.88 15.87 15.77
N LYS A 344 18.15 15.76 16.09
CA LYS A 344 18.60 15.70 17.49
C LYS A 344 18.31 17.02 18.24
N PRO A 345 18.13 16.98 19.57
CA PRO A 345 18.02 18.21 20.36
C PRO A 345 19.16 19.19 20.07
N GLY A 346 18.81 20.45 19.79
CA GLY A 346 19.77 21.49 19.44
C GLY A 346 20.11 21.61 17.96
N VAL A 347 19.64 20.69 17.11
CA VAL A 347 19.76 20.75 15.65
C VAL A 347 18.47 21.35 15.08
N SER A 348 18.57 22.31 14.18
CA SER A 348 17.40 22.89 13.51
C SER A 348 16.87 21.97 12.40
N LEU A 349 15.58 22.12 12.05
CA LEU A 349 14.98 21.40 10.91
C LEU A 349 15.71 21.70 9.60
N HIS A 350 16.13 22.95 9.38
CA HIS A 350 16.89 23.33 8.18
C HIS A 350 18.28 22.67 8.13
N GLN A 351 18.98 22.57 9.26
CA GLN A 351 20.27 21.86 9.28
C GLN A 351 20.10 20.36 8.94
N LEU A 352 19.00 19.75 9.40
CA LEU A 352 18.70 18.35 9.03
C LEU A 352 18.32 18.25 7.56
N GLU A 353 17.47 19.16 7.06
CA GLU A 353 17.09 19.23 5.64
C GLU A 353 18.32 19.39 4.73
N ASP A 354 19.22 20.33 5.04
CA ASP A 354 20.49 20.52 4.32
C ASP A 354 21.35 19.24 4.34
N GLY A 355 21.31 18.52 5.46
CA GLY A 355 21.99 17.24 5.59
C GLY A 355 21.39 16.17 4.68
N ILE A 356 20.06 16.08 4.59
CA ILE A 356 19.35 15.19 3.67
C ILE A 356 19.69 15.56 2.23
N ASP A 357 19.59 16.86 1.88
CA ASP A 357 19.89 17.35 0.53
C ASP A 357 21.31 17.01 0.10
N ALA A 358 22.29 17.14 0.99
CA ALA A 358 23.67 16.77 0.69
C ALA A 358 23.84 15.27 0.35
N VAL A 359 23.07 14.38 1.01
CA VAL A 359 23.07 12.94 0.69
C VAL A 359 22.42 12.68 -0.66
N LEU A 360 21.33 13.38 -0.99
CA LEU A 360 20.66 13.26 -2.28
C LEU A 360 21.53 13.77 -3.42
N ASP A 361 22.14 14.93 -3.23
CA ASP A 361 23.05 15.53 -4.22
C ASP A 361 24.24 14.61 -4.50
N ASP A 362 24.77 13.93 -3.48
CA ASP A 362 25.82 12.92 -3.65
C ASP A 362 25.37 11.76 -4.56
N VAL A 363 24.16 11.23 -4.34
CA VAL A 363 23.61 10.19 -5.22
C VAL A 363 23.37 10.70 -6.64
N VAL A 364 22.85 11.91 -6.78
CA VAL A 364 22.61 12.52 -8.09
C VAL A 364 23.94 12.72 -8.86
N GLN A 365 24.99 13.16 -8.19
CA GLN A 365 26.28 13.45 -8.81
C GLN A 365 27.14 12.20 -9.02
N HIS A 366 27.27 11.36 -8.03
CA HIS A 366 28.22 10.25 -7.99
C HIS A 366 27.57 8.86 -8.11
N GLY A 367 26.23 8.76 -8.00
CA GLY A 367 25.50 7.48 -8.03
C GLY A 367 25.61 6.69 -6.74
N ILE A 368 25.40 5.40 -6.86
CA ILE A 368 25.51 4.41 -5.77
C ILE A 368 26.64 3.43 -6.06
N THR A 369 27.20 2.83 -5.03
CA THR A 369 28.24 1.80 -5.18
C THR A 369 27.62 0.45 -5.57
N ALA A 370 28.43 -0.44 -6.17
CA ALA A 370 27.98 -1.80 -6.49
C ALA A 370 27.52 -2.57 -5.23
N ASP A 371 28.20 -2.36 -4.13
CA ASP A 371 27.89 -3.02 -2.85
C ASP A 371 26.54 -2.52 -2.26
N GLU A 372 26.20 -1.24 -2.37
CA GLU A 372 24.87 -0.72 -2.00
C GLU A 372 23.77 -1.28 -2.89
N LEU A 373 24.02 -1.34 -4.20
CA LEU A 373 23.10 -1.92 -5.16
C LEU A 373 22.80 -3.39 -4.84
N ASP A 374 23.83 -4.19 -4.63
CA ASP A 374 23.71 -5.63 -4.37
C ASP A 374 22.99 -5.88 -3.02
N ARG A 375 23.32 -5.13 -1.97
CA ARG A 375 22.60 -5.22 -0.68
C ARG A 375 21.14 -4.87 -0.83
N ALA A 376 20.81 -3.77 -1.51
CA ALA A 376 19.42 -3.33 -1.69
C ALA A 376 18.59 -4.38 -2.46
N LYS A 377 19.11 -4.89 -3.58
CA LYS A 377 18.45 -5.94 -4.36
C LYS A 377 18.23 -7.22 -3.55
N ASN A 378 19.28 -7.70 -2.90
CA ASN A 378 19.20 -8.94 -2.11
C ASN A 378 18.16 -8.81 -0.98
N ARG A 379 18.08 -7.65 -0.34
CA ARG A 379 17.12 -7.42 0.74
C ARG A 379 15.70 -7.31 0.21
N LEU A 380 15.46 -6.55 -0.85
CA LEU A 380 14.15 -6.45 -1.50
C LEU A 380 13.61 -7.83 -1.90
N ILE A 381 14.46 -8.65 -2.53
CA ILE A 381 14.07 -10.00 -2.96
C ILE A 381 13.86 -10.92 -1.74
N ALA A 382 14.72 -10.86 -0.73
CA ALA A 382 14.53 -11.65 0.48
C ALA A 382 13.23 -11.28 1.20
N ASP A 383 12.91 -10.00 1.34
CA ASP A 383 11.67 -9.52 1.96
C ASP A 383 10.45 -10.02 1.17
N ALA A 384 10.51 -10.02 -0.17
CA ALA A 384 9.46 -10.57 -1.02
C ALA A 384 9.31 -12.10 -0.87
N VAL A 385 10.42 -12.83 -0.73
CA VAL A 385 10.37 -14.28 -0.46
C VAL A 385 9.73 -14.57 0.89
N TYR A 386 10.11 -13.85 1.95
CA TYR A 386 9.48 -14.01 3.26
C TYR A 386 8.01 -13.61 3.28
N ALA A 387 7.62 -12.59 2.49
CA ALA A 387 6.22 -12.20 2.36
C ALA A 387 5.34 -13.32 1.78
N GLN A 388 5.91 -14.23 0.97
CA GLN A 388 5.19 -15.39 0.42
C GLN A 388 4.77 -16.41 1.47
N ASP A 389 5.35 -16.37 2.67
CA ASP A 389 4.93 -17.24 3.77
C ASP A 389 3.57 -16.86 4.37
N ASN A 390 3.06 -15.69 4.06
CA ASN A 390 1.77 -15.20 4.53
C ASN A 390 0.75 -15.12 3.39
N GLN A 391 -0.27 -15.99 3.43
CA GLN A 391 -1.35 -16.05 2.44
C GLN A 391 -2.08 -14.72 2.25
N ALA A 392 -2.35 -14.00 3.36
CA ALA A 392 -3.03 -12.70 3.30
C ALA A 392 -2.16 -11.63 2.62
N THR A 393 -0.85 -11.67 2.83
CA THR A 393 0.11 -10.77 2.16
C THR A 393 0.14 -11.03 0.66
N LEU A 394 0.20 -12.31 0.25
CA LEU A 394 0.13 -12.67 -1.17
C LEU A 394 -1.19 -12.23 -1.82
N ALA A 395 -2.32 -12.51 -1.16
CA ALA A 395 -3.63 -12.09 -1.66
C ALA A 395 -3.72 -10.57 -1.81
N ARG A 396 -3.16 -9.80 -0.86
CA ARG A 396 -3.08 -8.34 -0.95
C ARG A 396 -2.18 -7.88 -2.09
N TRP A 397 -1.05 -8.53 -2.29
CA TRP A 397 -0.09 -8.16 -3.33
C TRP A 397 -0.71 -8.29 -4.72
N TYR A 398 -1.30 -9.46 -5.03
CA TYR A 398 -2.00 -9.64 -6.31
C TYR A 398 -3.22 -8.73 -6.46
N GLY A 399 -4.03 -8.60 -5.41
CA GLY A 399 -5.22 -7.77 -5.44
C GLY A 399 -4.92 -6.29 -5.69
N SER A 400 -3.96 -5.71 -4.97
CA SER A 400 -3.57 -4.31 -5.15
C SER A 400 -2.93 -4.07 -6.53
N ALA A 401 -2.07 -4.97 -6.98
CA ALA A 401 -1.43 -4.89 -8.29
C ALA A 401 -2.47 -4.87 -9.44
N LEU A 402 -3.40 -5.83 -9.44
CA LEU A 402 -4.43 -5.89 -10.47
C LEU A 402 -5.41 -4.72 -10.38
N ALA A 403 -5.76 -4.29 -9.16
CA ALA A 403 -6.65 -3.15 -8.96
C ALA A 403 -6.05 -1.81 -9.43
N THR A 404 -4.73 -1.72 -9.50
CA THR A 404 -3.98 -0.56 -10.02
C THR A 404 -3.47 -0.75 -11.46
N GLY A 405 -3.95 -1.77 -12.17
CA GLY A 405 -3.70 -1.93 -13.61
C GLY A 405 -2.49 -2.78 -13.99
N GLN A 406 -1.83 -3.42 -13.01
CA GLN A 406 -0.80 -4.40 -13.28
C GLN A 406 -1.41 -5.77 -13.67
N THR A 407 -0.55 -6.69 -14.10
CA THR A 407 -0.93 -8.07 -14.44
C THR A 407 -0.28 -9.08 -13.49
N VAL A 408 -0.81 -10.30 -13.44
CA VAL A 408 -0.20 -11.41 -12.68
C VAL A 408 1.25 -11.64 -13.11
N ASP A 409 1.54 -11.53 -14.42
CA ASP A 409 2.90 -11.71 -14.93
C ASP A 409 3.84 -10.56 -14.49
N MET A 410 3.35 -9.35 -14.36
CA MET A 410 4.14 -8.24 -13.80
C MET A 410 4.51 -8.51 -12.34
N VAL A 411 3.57 -9.00 -11.53
CA VAL A 411 3.86 -9.37 -10.13
C VAL A 411 4.89 -10.51 -10.07
N ARG A 412 4.70 -11.56 -10.85
CA ARG A 412 5.63 -12.70 -10.90
C ARG A 412 7.04 -12.33 -11.36
N GLY A 413 7.16 -11.47 -12.36
CA GLY A 413 8.43 -11.04 -12.94
C GLY A 413 9.14 -9.94 -12.15
N TRP A 414 8.57 -9.45 -11.05
CA TRP A 414 9.17 -8.37 -10.26
C TRP A 414 10.57 -8.71 -9.72
N PRO A 415 10.87 -9.93 -9.19
CA PRO A 415 12.23 -10.25 -8.73
C PRO A 415 13.27 -10.15 -9.84
N ASP A 416 12.95 -10.62 -11.04
CA ASP A 416 13.86 -10.56 -12.19
C ASP A 416 14.11 -9.10 -12.62
N ARG A 417 13.07 -8.25 -12.58
CA ARG A 417 13.21 -6.83 -12.87
C ARG A 417 14.06 -6.11 -11.82
N ILE A 418 13.91 -6.42 -10.52
CA ILE A 418 14.82 -5.91 -9.47
C ILE A 418 16.25 -6.37 -9.72
N HIS A 419 16.48 -7.65 -10.07
CA HIS A 419 17.80 -8.14 -10.41
C HIS A 419 18.43 -7.41 -11.61
N ALA A 420 17.64 -7.00 -12.58
CA ALA A 420 18.11 -6.29 -13.77
C ALA A 420 18.46 -4.81 -13.52
N VAL A 421 18.09 -4.21 -12.39
CA VAL A 421 18.41 -2.80 -12.07
C VAL A 421 19.91 -2.59 -12.02
N THR A 422 20.40 -1.51 -12.63
CA THR A 422 21.82 -1.12 -12.63
C THR A 422 22.06 0.13 -11.78
N ALA A 423 23.30 0.36 -11.33
CA ALA A 423 23.65 1.57 -10.59
C ALA A 423 23.38 2.84 -11.41
N ASP A 424 23.64 2.79 -12.72
CA ASP A 424 23.35 3.90 -13.65
C ASP A 424 21.86 4.20 -13.75
N ALA A 425 20.99 3.16 -13.75
CA ALA A 425 19.54 3.34 -13.75
C ALA A 425 19.06 4.01 -12.46
N VAL A 426 19.60 3.62 -11.31
CA VAL A 426 19.30 4.24 -10.01
C VAL A 426 19.73 5.70 -9.98
N GLN A 427 20.94 6.01 -10.46
CA GLN A 427 21.43 7.40 -10.56
C GLN A 427 20.58 8.22 -11.53
N GLN A 428 20.18 7.64 -12.66
CA GLN A 428 19.31 8.33 -13.63
C GLN A 428 17.92 8.61 -13.04
N ALA A 429 17.35 7.67 -12.28
CA ALA A 429 16.10 7.89 -11.57
C ALA A 429 16.22 9.04 -10.55
N ALA A 430 17.30 9.08 -9.77
CA ALA A 430 17.58 10.17 -8.85
C ALA A 430 17.67 11.53 -9.57
N ARG A 431 18.42 11.60 -10.68
CA ARG A 431 18.57 12.82 -11.49
C ARG A 431 17.25 13.32 -12.09
N THR A 432 16.40 12.39 -12.51
CA THR A 432 15.15 12.73 -13.19
C THR A 432 14.08 13.17 -12.23
N TRP A 433 13.96 12.51 -11.08
CA TRP A 433 12.79 12.63 -10.22
C TRP A 433 13.02 13.35 -8.89
N LEU A 434 14.27 13.53 -8.45
CA LEU A 434 14.56 14.21 -7.17
C LEU A 434 14.91 15.69 -7.36
N ASP A 435 14.30 16.36 -8.33
CA ASP A 435 14.43 17.80 -8.51
C ASP A 435 13.60 18.53 -7.43
N ARG A 436 14.25 19.31 -6.58
CA ARG A 436 13.59 20.08 -5.50
C ARG A 436 12.44 20.97 -5.98
N ARG A 437 12.49 21.47 -7.22
CA ARG A 437 11.41 22.26 -7.80
C ARG A 437 10.10 21.48 -7.90
N GLN A 438 10.17 20.14 -7.98
CA GLN A 438 9.04 19.23 -8.11
C GLN A 438 8.66 18.57 -6.77
N SER A 439 8.93 19.23 -5.66
CA SER A 439 8.69 18.69 -4.33
C SER A 439 7.81 19.55 -3.45
N VAL A 440 7.26 18.91 -2.42
CA VAL A 440 6.58 19.56 -1.29
C VAL A 440 7.34 19.21 -0.02
N THR A 441 7.87 20.23 0.69
CA THR A 441 8.49 20.07 2.00
C THR A 441 7.50 20.42 3.11
N GLY A 442 7.33 19.51 4.06
CA GLY A 442 6.50 19.69 5.25
C GLY A 442 7.34 19.85 6.51
N TYR A 443 7.05 20.87 7.32
CA TYR A 443 7.63 21.06 8.63
C TYR A 443 6.56 20.89 9.70
N LEU A 444 6.78 19.96 10.60
CA LEU A 444 5.98 19.82 11.81
C LEU A 444 6.75 20.47 12.95
N VAL A 445 6.18 21.51 13.57
CA VAL A 445 6.85 22.28 14.61
C VAL A 445 6.00 22.40 15.86
N LYS A 446 6.63 22.54 17.02
CA LYS A 446 5.94 22.80 18.27
C LYS A 446 5.45 24.25 18.28
N SER A 447 4.14 24.46 18.49
CA SER A 447 3.61 25.79 18.77
C SER A 447 3.92 26.18 20.22
N LEU A 448 4.41 27.40 20.41
CA LEU A 448 4.63 27.99 21.74
C LEU A 448 3.34 28.61 22.34
N GLN A 449 2.27 28.69 21.55
CA GLN A 449 0.97 29.23 22.03
C GLN A 449 -0.02 28.07 22.21
N PRO A 450 -0.84 28.10 23.28
CA PRO A 450 -2.00 27.23 23.41
C PRO A 450 -2.94 27.44 22.21
N GLN A 451 -3.39 26.38 21.57
CA GLN A 451 -4.49 26.49 20.61
C GLN A 451 -5.72 26.97 21.38
N GLU A 452 -6.19 28.17 21.08
CA GLU A 452 -7.54 28.60 21.53
C GLU A 452 -8.52 27.62 20.85
N SER A 453 -9.15 26.79 21.66
CA SER A 453 -10.26 25.97 21.21
C SER A 453 -11.36 26.90 20.75
N HIS A 454 -11.65 26.98 19.46
CA HIS A 454 -12.91 27.52 18.98
C HIS A 454 -14.04 26.64 19.53
N GLN A 455 -14.45 26.91 20.76
CA GLN A 455 -15.78 26.56 21.22
C GLN A 455 -16.73 27.53 20.53
N GLU A 456 -17.29 27.14 19.41
CA GLU A 456 -18.49 27.77 18.89
C GLU A 456 -19.58 27.62 19.93
N SER A 457 -19.84 28.73 20.62
CA SER A 457 -21.00 28.87 21.45
C SER A 457 -22.23 28.89 20.56
N HIS A 458 -22.91 27.76 20.45
CA HIS A 458 -24.27 27.70 19.96
C HIS A 458 -25.15 28.29 21.04
N SER A 459 -25.54 29.57 20.87
CA SER A 459 -26.69 30.21 21.52
C SER A 459 -27.92 30.10 20.63
#